data_956ab207e357447bdae84b23ee057797
#
_entry.id   956ab207e357447bdae84b23ee057797
#
_cell.length_a   1.000
_cell.length_b   1.000
_cell.length_c   1.000
_cell.angle_alpha   90.00
_cell.angle_beta   90.00
_cell.angle_gamma   90.00
#
_symmetry.space_group_name_H-M   'P 1'
#
loop_
_entity.id
_entity.type
_entity.pdbx_description
1 polymer ?
#
loop_
_entity_poly.entity_id
_entity_poly.type
_entity_poly.pdbx_seq_one_letter_code
_entity_poly.pdbx_strand_id
1 'polypeptide(L)'
;MLAAPARSSCTMVAMFFNLPTLLTWTRIVAIPLIVGVFYLPLDGATRNLVATVMFVGFAATDWLDGWLARRLNQTSAFGAFLDPVADKLIVAVALVLIVHDNHTWWMTVTAAVIIGREIAISALREWMAEIGARRKVAVSSIGKFKTIFQIVGLSMLLYREDLWFIPIYPLGVALTVLAAVLTLWSMVAYLRAAWPDLTSQGESA
;
A
#
# COMPACT_ATOMS: atom_id res chain seq x y z
N MET A 1 49.55 0.29 -3.71
CA MET A 1 48.61 -0.83 -3.67
C MET A 1 47.96 -0.83 -2.28
N LEU A 2 46.89 -0.05 -2.09
CA LEU A 2 46.18 0.10 -0.81
C LEU A 2 45.01 -0.85 -0.79
N ALA A 3 45.05 -1.83 0.13
CA ALA A 3 43.99 -2.78 0.34
C ALA A 3 42.72 -2.05 0.84
N ALA A 4 41.59 -2.25 0.14
CA ALA A 4 40.30 -1.79 0.59
C ALA A 4 39.93 -2.51 1.91
N PRO A 5 39.41 -1.79 2.93
CA PRO A 5 39.03 -2.43 4.18
C PRO A 5 37.86 -3.37 3.94
N ALA A 6 38.01 -4.62 4.36
CA ALA A 6 36.94 -5.60 4.38
C ALA A 6 35.75 -5.06 5.19
N ARG A 7 34.66 -4.72 4.52
CA ARG A 7 33.40 -4.35 5.19
C ARG A 7 32.95 -5.61 5.96
N SER A 8 33.05 -5.52 7.27
CA SER A 8 32.77 -6.63 8.18
C SER A 8 31.33 -7.12 8.00
N SER A 9 31.15 -8.44 7.95
CA SER A 9 29.84 -9.13 7.87
C SER A 9 28.84 -8.67 8.95
N CYS A 10 29.35 -8.14 10.06
CA CYS A 10 28.57 -7.56 11.16
C CYS A 10 27.80 -6.28 10.75
N THR A 11 28.36 -5.45 9.85
CA THR A 11 27.66 -4.25 9.34
C THR A 11 26.52 -4.61 8.38
N MET A 12 26.63 -5.70 7.63
CA MET A 12 25.55 -6.15 6.77
C MET A 12 24.36 -6.69 7.58
N VAL A 13 24.59 -7.50 8.59
CA VAL A 13 23.51 -8.04 9.45
C VAL A 13 22.79 -6.91 10.20
N ALA A 14 23.53 -5.92 10.72
CA ALA A 14 22.93 -4.74 11.37
C ALA A 14 22.07 -3.89 10.41
N MET A 15 22.34 -3.93 9.10
CA MET A 15 21.59 -3.20 8.07
C MET A 15 20.23 -3.85 7.77
N PHE A 16 20.08 -5.18 7.99
CA PHE A 16 18.83 -5.92 7.77
C PHE A 16 17.92 -5.96 9.00
N PHE A 17 18.43 -5.74 10.21
CA PHE A 17 17.71 -5.87 11.49
C PHE A 17 17.58 -4.57 12.28
N ASN A 18 17.49 -3.42 11.59
CA ASN A 18 17.09 -2.18 12.25
C ASN A 18 15.60 -2.21 12.59
N LEU A 19 15.22 -1.56 13.70
CA LEU A 19 13.84 -1.53 14.19
C LEU A 19 12.82 -1.20 13.08
N PRO A 20 13.00 -0.16 12.24
CA PRO A 20 12.09 0.11 11.12
C PRO A 20 12.03 -1.04 10.11
N THR A 21 13.17 -1.65 9.76
CA THR A 21 13.21 -2.78 8.80
C THR A 21 12.50 -4.01 9.36
N LEU A 22 12.61 -4.27 10.68
CA LEU A 22 11.89 -5.36 11.34
C LEU A 22 10.38 -5.19 11.23
N LEU A 23 9.89 -3.95 11.39
CA LEU A 23 8.47 -3.63 11.28
C LEU A 23 7.96 -3.80 9.84
N THR A 24 8.77 -3.48 8.83
CA THR A 24 8.44 -3.81 7.42
C THR A 24 8.37 -5.32 7.19
N TRP A 25 9.27 -6.11 7.80
CA TRP A 25 9.21 -7.57 7.75
C TRP A 25 7.94 -8.12 8.36
N THR A 26 7.43 -7.54 9.46
CA THR A 26 6.15 -7.98 10.06
C THR A 26 4.99 -7.82 9.07
N ARG A 27 4.98 -6.76 8.26
CA ARG A 27 3.97 -6.58 7.20
C ARG A 27 4.07 -7.63 6.09
N ILE A 28 5.26 -7.98 5.66
CA ILE A 28 5.45 -9.03 4.64
C ILE A 28 4.97 -10.39 5.18
N VAL A 29 5.28 -10.70 6.42
CA VAL A 29 4.80 -11.92 7.09
C VAL A 29 3.27 -11.86 7.34
N ALA A 30 2.73 -10.68 7.54
CA ALA A 30 1.29 -10.46 7.67
C ALA A 30 0.48 -10.91 6.45
N ILE A 31 1.04 -10.74 5.25
CA ILE A 31 0.36 -11.09 4.00
C ILE A 31 -0.04 -12.56 3.97
N PRO A 32 0.87 -13.54 4.09
CA PRO A 32 0.47 -14.95 4.12
C PRO A 32 -0.38 -15.29 5.33
N LEU A 33 -0.24 -14.60 6.45
CA LEU A 33 -1.09 -14.81 7.63
C LEU A 33 -2.54 -14.41 7.37
N ILE A 34 -2.79 -13.22 6.79
CA ILE A 34 -4.14 -12.79 6.44
C ILE A 34 -4.75 -13.74 5.41
N VAL A 35 -4.00 -14.15 4.39
CA VAL A 35 -4.47 -15.15 3.42
C VAL A 35 -4.80 -16.46 4.13
N GLY A 36 -3.94 -16.94 5.02
CA GLY A 36 -4.14 -18.16 5.78
C GLY A 36 -5.43 -18.19 6.60
N VAL A 37 -5.84 -17.06 7.18
CA VAL A 37 -7.10 -16.94 7.94
C VAL A 37 -8.31 -17.35 7.11
N PHE A 38 -8.32 -17.07 5.78
CA PHE A 38 -9.42 -17.43 4.90
C PHE A 38 -9.53 -18.93 4.61
N TYR A 39 -8.48 -19.69 4.89
CA TYR A 39 -8.44 -21.16 4.72
C TYR A 39 -8.54 -21.92 6.04
N LEU A 40 -8.61 -21.22 7.18
CA LEU A 40 -8.86 -21.86 8.46
C LEU A 40 -10.36 -22.25 8.59
N PRO A 41 -10.68 -23.35 9.28
CA PRO A 41 -12.05 -23.78 9.51
C PRO A 41 -12.74 -22.92 10.59
N LEU A 42 -12.83 -21.62 10.33
CA LEU A 42 -13.50 -20.64 11.17
C LEU A 42 -14.89 -20.35 10.60
N ASP A 43 -15.83 -19.99 11.48
CA ASP A 43 -17.10 -19.42 11.05
C ASP A 43 -16.87 -18.07 10.34
N GLY A 44 -17.79 -17.71 9.43
CA GLY A 44 -17.62 -16.53 8.58
C GLY A 44 -17.41 -15.24 9.37
N ALA A 45 -18.17 -15.02 10.44
CA ALA A 45 -18.07 -13.80 11.26
C ALA A 45 -16.71 -13.70 11.98
N THR A 46 -16.24 -14.78 12.60
CA THR A 46 -14.91 -14.83 13.26
C THR A 46 -13.78 -14.64 12.24
N ARG A 47 -13.85 -15.31 11.08
CA ARG A 47 -12.88 -15.15 9.99
C ARG A 47 -12.77 -13.70 9.56
N ASN A 48 -13.92 -13.04 9.28
CA ASN A 48 -13.98 -11.67 8.82
C ASN A 48 -13.46 -10.69 9.88
N LEU A 49 -13.83 -10.91 11.15
CA LEU A 49 -13.32 -10.12 12.29
C LEU A 49 -11.79 -10.22 12.40
N VAL A 50 -11.25 -11.45 12.40
CA VAL A 50 -9.80 -11.69 12.52
C VAL A 50 -9.05 -11.03 11.34
N ALA A 51 -9.53 -11.23 10.11
CA ALA A 51 -8.94 -10.61 8.93
C ALA A 51 -8.95 -9.08 9.00
N THR A 52 -10.07 -8.49 9.47
CA THR A 52 -10.20 -7.04 9.64
C THR A 52 -9.25 -6.51 10.71
N VAL A 53 -9.21 -7.15 11.88
CA VAL A 53 -8.31 -6.75 12.99
C VAL A 53 -6.84 -6.81 12.54
N MET A 54 -6.45 -7.87 11.82
CA MET A 54 -5.11 -7.98 11.26
C MET A 54 -4.83 -6.87 10.25
N PHE A 55 -5.72 -6.64 9.29
CA PHE A 55 -5.53 -5.61 8.25
C PHE A 55 -5.41 -4.21 8.86
N VAL A 56 -6.32 -3.84 9.79
CA VAL A 56 -6.29 -2.55 10.49
C VAL A 56 -5.05 -2.43 11.38
N GLY A 57 -4.69 -3.51 12.09
CA GLY A 57 -3.50 -3.55 12.94
C GLY A 57 -2.22 -3.28 12.14
N PHE A 58 -2.06 -3.91 10.98
CA PHE A 58 -0.90 -3.68 10.11
C PHE A 58 -0.92 -2.29 9.48
N ALA A 59 -2.08 -1.76 9.10
CA ALA A 59 -2.19 -0.38 8.60
C ALA A 59 -1.86 0.66 9.69
N ALA A 60 -2.24 0.40 10.94
CA ALA A 60 -1.91 1.25 12.08
C ALA A 60 -0.41 1.18 12.43
N THR A 61 0.18 -0.01 12.36
CA THR A 61 1.61 -0.22 12.57
C THR A 61 2.43 0.58 11.56
N ASP A 62 2.04 0.61 10.28
CA ASP A 62 2.69 1.43 9.25
C ASP A 62 2.77 2.92 9.62
N TRP A 63 1.66 3.48 10.10
CA TRP A 63 1.66 4.88 10.54
C TRP A 63 2.62 5.11 11.72
N LEU A 64 2.67 4.17 12.66
CA LEU A 64 3.55 4.23 13.83
C LEU A 64 5.02 4.10 13.43
N ASP A 65 5.34 3.21 12.49
CA ASP A 65 6.68 2.94 11.99
C ASP A 65 7.27 4.18 11.28
N GLY A 66 6.48 4.80 10.41
CA GLY A 66 6.86 6.02 9.74
C GLY A 66 7.12 7.19 10.71
N TRP A 67 6.38 7.24 11.83
CA TRP A 67 6.62 8.22 12.88
C TRP A 67 7.90 7.91 13.69
N LEU A 68 8.10 6.64 14.06
CA LEU A 68 9.23 6.17 14.85
C LEU A 68 10.55 6.30 14.08
N ALA A 69 10.58 5.92 12.80
CA ALA A 69 11.75 6.02 11.93
C ALA A 69 12.24 7.48 11.80
N ARG A 70 11.29 8.43 11.67
CA ARG A 70 11.60 9.87 11.65
C ARG A 70 12.16 10.37 12.97
N ARG A 71 11.68 9.86 14.11
CA ARG A 71 12.19 10.25 15.44
C ARG A 71 13.56 9.67 15.76
N LEU A 72 13.82 8.44 15.32
CA LEU A 72 15.07 7.74 15.63
C LEU A 72 16.20 8.00 14.62
N ASN A 73 15.94 8.73 13.51
CA ASN A 73 16.88 8.92 12.41
C ASN A 73 17.52 7.61 11.90
N GLN A 74 16.81 6.50 12.02
CA GLN A 74 17.27 5.17 11.62
C GLN A 74 16.54 4.75 10.33
N THR A 75 17.02 5.23 9.20
CA THR A 75 16.54 4.79 7.89
C THR A 75 17.56 3.89 7.24
N SER A 76 17.18 2.66 6.86
CA SER A 76 18.01 1.82 6.00
C SER A 76 17.58 1.99 4.55
N ALA A 77 18.52 1.92 3.60
CA ALA A 77 18.20 1.97 2.17
C ALA A 77 17.27 0.81 1.76
N PHE A 78 17.43 -0.35 2.38
CA PHE A 78 16.60 -1.53 2.16
C PHE A 78 15.16 -1.32 2.70
N GLY A 79 15.00 -0.77 3.90
CA GLY A 79 13.69 -0.43 4.47
C GLY A 79 12.97 0.60 3.60
N ALA A 80 13.64 1.67 3.19
CA ALA A 80 13.07 2.70 2.32
C ALA A 80 12.58 2.17 0.96
N PHE A 81 13.19 1.10 0.44
CA PHE A 81 12.71 0.39 -0.75
C PHE A 81 11.52 -0.53 -0.42
N LEU A 82 11.60 -1.27 0.68
CA LEU A 82 10.65 -2.32 1.03
C LEU A 82 9.30 -1.76 1.54
N ASP A 83 9.32 -0.64 2.27
CA ASP A 83 8.11 0.00 2.83
C ASP A 83 7.03 0.28 1.77
N PRO A 84 7.31 1.00 0.66
CA PRO A 84 6.29 1.27 -0.36
C PRO A 84 5.78 -0.01 -1.07
N VAL A 85 6.57 -1.07 -1.07
CA VAL A 85 6.17 -2.37 -1.65
C VAL A 85 5.22 -3.09 -0.71
N ALA A 86 5.56 -3.20 0.57
CA ALA A 86 4.75 -3.85 1.59
C ALA A 86 3.36 -3.22 1.73
N ASP A 87 3.28 -1.88 1.74
CA ASP A 87 2.02 -1.12 1.82
C ASP A 87 1.08 -1.42 0.66
N LYS A 88 1.60 -1.51 -0.55
CA LYS A 88 0.79 -1.83 -1.73
C LYS A 88 0.37 -3.27 -1.75
N LEU A 89 1.25 -4.18 -1.33
CA LEU A 89 0.95 -5.61 -1.31
C LEU A 89 -0.17 -5.93 -0.32
N ILE A 90 -0.18 -5.34 0.88
CA ILE A 90 -1.24 -5.60 1.86
C ILE A 90 -2.62 -5.14 1.36
N VAL A 91 -2.68 -3.99 0.69
CA VAL A 91 -3.91 -3.48 0.06
C VAL A 91 -4.34 -4.37 -1.11
N ALA A 92 -3.40 -4.79 -1.96
CA ALA A 92 -3.69 -5.67 -3.09
C ALA A 92 -4.22 -7.03 -2.62
N VAL A 93 -3.61 -7.62 -1.58
CA VAL A 93 -4.07 -8.90 -1.00
C VAL A 93 -5.45 -8.74 -0.39
N ALA A 94 -5.73 -7.68 0.37
CA ALA A 94 -7.06 -7.41 0.92
C ALA A 94 -8.11 -7.32 -0.19
N LEU A 95 -7.82 -6.61 -1.29
CA LEU A 95 -8.72 -6.52 -2.45
C LEU A 95 -8.94 -7.87 -3.11
N VAL A 96 -7.90 -8.69 -3.28
CA VAL A 96 -8.01 -10.04 -3.84
C VAL A 96 -8.90 -10.93 -2.96
N LEU A 97 -8.73 -10.88 -1.64
CA LEU A 97 -9.55 -11.64 -0.70
C LEU A 97 -11.01 -11.18 -0.72
N ILE A 98 -11.27 -9.87 -0.79
CA ILE A 98 -12.62 -9.32 -0.92
C ILE A 98 -13.28 -9.79 -2.23
N VAL A 99 -12.53 -9.77 -3.35
CA VAL A 99 -13.03 -10.26 -4.65
C VAL A 99 -13.26 -11.77 -4.61
N HIS A 100 -12.37 -12.53 -3.98
CA HIS A 100 -12.52 -13.99 -3.81
C HIS A 100 -13.81 -14.34 -3.06
N ASP A 101 -14.14 -13.59 -2.02
CA ASP A 101 -15.32 -13.83 -1.19
C ASP A 101 -16.60 -13.21 -1.76
N ASN A 102 -16.46 -12.27 -2.70
CA ASN A 102 -17.56 -11.50 -3.27
C ASN A 102 -17.46 -11.46 -4.80
N HIS A 103 -17.95 -12.53 -5.46
CA HIS A 103 -17.85 -12.77 -6.91
C HIS A 103 -18.66 -11.80 -7.79
N THR A 104 -18.62 -10.49 -7.50
CA THR A 104 -19.32 -9.49 -8.31
C THR A 104 -18.37 -8.82 -9.31
N TRP A 105 -18.80 -8.68 -10.56
CA TRP A 105 -17.97 -8.09 -11.61
C TRP A 105 -17.50 -6.66 -11.29
N TRP A 106 -18.36 -5.85 -10.69
CA TRP A 106 -18.04 -4.47 -10.35
C TRP A 106 -16.97 -4.37 -9.22
N MET A 107 -16.97 -5.31 -8.26
CA MET A 107 -15.91 -5.39 -7.25
C MET A 107 -14.57 -5.78 -7.88
N THR A 108 -14.58 -6.71 -8.82
CA THR A 108 -13.40 -7.10 -9.60
C THR A 108 -12.83 -5.92 -10.37
N VAL A 109 -13.69 -5.13 -11.04
CA VAL A 109 -13.27 -3.92 -11.76
C VAL A 109 -12.70 -2.87 -10.78
N THR A 110 -13.37 -2.65 -9.65
CA THR A 110 -12.88 -1.70 -8.62
C THR A 110 -11.50 -2.11 -8.09
N ALA A 111 -11.30 -3.38 -7.79
CA ALA A 111 -10.02 -3.91 -7.34
C ALA A 111 -8.93 -3.75 -8.41
N ALA A 112 -9.23 -4.10 -9.65
CA ALA A 112 -8.30 -3.96 -10.78
C ALA A 112 -7.89 -2.49 -11.00
N VAL A 113 -8.83 -1.55 -10.90
CA VAL A 113 -8.57 -0.10 -11.00
C VAL A 113 -7.64 0.36 -9.87
N ILE A 114 -7.93 -0.02 -8.63
CA ILE A 114 -7.12 0.40 -7.48
C ILE A 114 -5.70 -0.16 -7.59
N ILE A 115 -5.56 -1.46 -7.82
CA ILE A 115 -4.25 -2.14 -7.91
C ILE A 115 -3.46 -1.60 -9.12
N GLY A 116 -4.08 -1.57 -10.29
CA GLY A 116 -3.42 -1.12 -11.54
C GLY A 116 -2.92 0.33 -11.43
N ARG A 117 -3.73 1.20 -10.84
CA ARG A 117 -3.31 2.58 -10.61
C ARG A 117 -2.18 2.71 -9.58
N GLU A 118 -2.22 1.92 -8.48
CA GLU A 118 -1.13 1.96 -7.48
C GLU A 118 0.21 1.59 -8.12
N ILE A 119 0.22 0.59 -9.00
CA ILE A 119 1.41 0.19 -9.77
C ILE A 119 1.83 1.29 -10.74
N ALA A 120 0.90 1.77 -11.57
CA ALA A 120 1.18 2.77 -12.61
C ALA A 120 1.76 4.08 -12.03
N ILE A 121 1.15 4.60 -10.96
CA ILE A 121 1.64 5.85 -10.34
C ILE A 121 2.96 5.64 -9.58
N SER A 122 3.21 4.43 -9.08
CA SER A 122 4.52 4.15 -8.47
C SER A 122 5.63 4.15 -9.48
N ALA A 123 5.42 3.46 -10.60
CA ALA A 123 6.35 3.45 -11.72
C ALA A 123 6.59 4.86 -12.28
N LEU A 124 5.51 5.64 -12.46
CA LEU A 124 5.61 7.03 -12.92
C LEU A 124 6.44 7.89 -11.96
N ARG A 125 6.23 7.76 -10.64
CA ARG A 125 7.00 8.54 -9.65
C ARG A 125 8.47 8.15 -9.61
N GLU A 126 8.77 6.87 -9.75
CA GLU A 126 10.12 6.36 -9.79
C GLU A 126 10.85 6.89 -11.03
N TRP A 127 10.24 6.79 -12.20
CA TRP A 127 10.77 7.34 -13.43
C TRP A 127 10.97 8.88 -13.36
N MET A 128 9.98 9.64 -12.84
CA MET A 128 10.10 11.09 -12.65
C MET A 128 11.19 11.47 -11.64
N ALA A 129 11.51 10.58 -10.69
CA ALA A 129 12.62 10.79 -9.76
C ALA A 129 13.98 10.58 -10.44
N GLU A 130 14.10 9.59 -11.32
CA GLU A 130 15.31 9.33 -12.12
C GLU A 130 15.67 10.49 -13.03
N ILE A 131 14.69 11.11 -13.70
CA ILE A 131 14.90 12.29 -14.57
C ILE A 131 14.98 13.62 -13.79
N GLY A 132 15.01 13.60 -12.44
CA GLY A 132 15.14 14.80 -11.60
C GLY A 132 13.87 15.66 -11.49
N ALA A 133 12.73 15.25 -12.07
CA ALA A 133 11.47 15.99 -12.10
C ALA A 133 10.49 15.61 -10.96
N ARG A 134 10.99 15.03 -9.87
CA ARG A 134 10.21 14.50 -8.72
C ARG A 134 9.19 15.49 -8.14
N ARG A 135 9.48 16.79 -8.15
CA ARG A 135 8.59 17.83 -7.60
C ARG A 135 7.27 17.96 -8.36
N LYS A 136 7.22 17.65 -9.66
CA LYS A 136 6.03 17.76 -10.50
C LYS A 136 4.94 16.72 -10.14
N VAL A 137 5.35 15.61 -9.54
CA VAL A 137 4.47 14.50 -9.12
C VAL A 137 4.40 14.37 -7.59
N ALA A 138 4.60 15.47 -6.86
CA ALA A 138 4.49 15.49 -5.41
C ALA A 138 3.06 15.17 -4.93
N VAL A 139 2.96 14.52 -3.77
CA VAL A 139 1.67 14.10 -3.19
C VAL A 139 0.80 15.31 -2.90
N SER A 140 -0.35 15.40 -3.57
CA SER A 140 -1.37 16.40 -3.24
C SER A 140 -2.15 16.04 -1.96
N SER A 141 -2.76 17.02 -1.30
CA SER A 141 -3.61 16.79 -0.13
C SER A 141 -4.78 15.83 -0.42
N ILE A 142 -5.29 15.82 -1.66
CA ILE A 142 -6.33 14.89 -2.13
C ILE A 142 -5.86 13.43 -2.02
N GLY A 143 -4.55 13.17 -2.22
CA GLY A 143 -3.97 11.83 -2.07
C GLY A 143 -4.06 11.27 -0.65
N LYS A 144 -4.12 12.11 0.39
CA LYS A 144 -4.25 11.66 1.79
C LYS A 144 -5.68 11.17 2.08
N PHE A 145 -6.69 11.92 1.66
CA PHE A 145 -8.10 11.53 1.85
C PHE A 145 -8.43 10.23 1.13
N LYS A 146 -7.95 10.06 -0.10
CA LYS A 146 -8.10 8.84 -0.87
C LYS A 146 -7.62 7.59 -0.10
N THR A 147 -6.44 7.67 0.53
CA THR A 147 -5.85 6.54 1.28
C THR A 147 -6.68 6.22 2.52
N ILE A 148 -7.18 7.24 3.23
CA ILE A 148 -8.06 7.03 4.39
C ILE A 148 -9.36 6.34 3.95
N PHE A 149 -10.04 6.84 2.92
CA PHE A 149 -11.26 6.21 2.40
C PHE A 149 -11.03 4.78 1.93
N GLN A 150 -9.88 4.51 1.31
CA GLN A 150 -9.51 3.18 0.86
C GLN A 150 -9.29 2.23 2.05
N ILE A 151 -8.51 2.61 3.06
CA ILE A 151 -8.25 1.76 4.23
C ILE A 151 -9.54 1.51 5.00
N VAL A 152 -10.33 2.55 5.27
CA VAL A 152 -11.61 2.42 5.98
C VAL A 152 -12.60 1.58 5.17
N GLY A 153 -12.75 1.83 3.88
CA GLY A 153 -13.63 1.07 3.01
C GLY A 153 -13.25 -0.41 2.93
N LEU A 154 -11.97 -0.72 2.77
CA LEU A 154 -11.49 -2.11 2.76
C LEU A 154 -11.68 -2.80 4.10
N SER A 155 -11.47 -2.11 5.22
CA SER A 155 -11.72 -2.65 6.56
C SER A 155 -13.21 -3.02 6.74
N MET A 156 -14.12 -2.16 6.28
CA MET A 156 -15.56 -2.41 6.31
C MET A 156 -15.96 -3.58 5.41
N LEU A 157 -15.35 -3.69 4.22
CA LEU A 157 -15.60 -4.79 3.29
C LEU A 157 -15.07 -6.14 3.79
N LEU A 158 -13.98 -6.15 4.54
CA LEU A 158 -13.45 -7.35 5.20
C LEU A 158 -14.32 -7.77 6.39
N TYR A 159 -14.80 -6.79 7.16
CA TYR A 159 -15.62 -7.04 8.34
C TYR A 159 -17.00 -7.63 7.98
N ARG A 160 -17.69 -7.07 7.00
CA ARG A 160 -18.98 -7.50 6.39
C ARG A 160 -20.21 -7.48 7.30
N GLU A 161 -20.06 -7.66 8.59
CA GLU A 161 -21.19 -7.72 9.53
C GLU A 161 -21.75 -6.33 9.80
N ASP A 162 -23.06 -6.22 9.89
CA ASP A 162 -23.71 -4.96 10.24
C ASP A 162 -23.49 -4.66 11.74
N LEU A 163 -23.19 -3.41 12.04
CA LEU A 163 -22.98 -2.95 13.41
C LEU A 163 -24.23 -2.18 13.88
N TRP A 164 -25.11 -2.86 14.60
CA TRP A 164 -26.40 -2.35 15.07
C TRP A 164 -27.28 -1.86 13.91
N PHE A 165 -27.40 -0.53 13.74
CA PHE A 165 -28.20 0.10 12.68
C PHE A 165 -27.36 0.58 11.48
N ILE A 166 -26.04 0.37 11.50
CA ILE A 166 -25.13 0.86 10.47
C ILE A 166 -24.87 -0.28 9.48
N PRO A 167 -25.29 -0.14 8.22
CA PRO A 167 -24.99 -1.13 7.18
C PRO A 167 -23.52 -0.98 6.76
N ILE A 168 -22.63 -1.70 7.46
CA ILE A 168 -21.17 -1.59 7.29
C ILE A 168 -20.75 -1.97 5.88
N TYR A 169 -21.29 -3.05 5.34
CA TYR A 169 -20.91 -3.53 4.01
C TYR A 169 -21.27 -2.53 2.89
N PRO A 170 -22.50 -2.01 2.74
CA PRO A 170 -22.81 -0.99 1.74
C PRO A 170 -21.99 0.30 1.88
N LEU A 171 -21.71 0.71 3.10
CA LEU A 171 -20.86 1.88 3.36
C LEU A 171 -19.41 1.62 2.94
N GLY A 172 -18.88 0.43 3.21
CA GLY A 172 -17.57 -0.01 2.75
C GLY A 172 -17.46 -0.01 1.22
N VAL A 173 -18.49 -0.49 0.54
CA VAL A 173 -18.60 -0.43 -0.92
C VAL A 173 -18.55 1.02 -1.41
N ALA A 174 -19.37 1.89 -0.85
CA ALA A 174 -19.43 3.30 -1.26
C ALA A 174 -18.08 4.00 -1.08
N LEU A 175 -17.41 3.79 0.06
CA LEU A 175 -16.09 4.36 0.35
C LEU A 175 -15.01 3.81 -0.58
N THR A 176 -15.03 2.52 -0.88
CA THR A 176 -14.05 1.89 -1.78
C THR A 176 -14.22 2.35 -3.22
N VAL A 177 -15.46 2.46 -3.70
CA VAL A 177 -15.75 3.02 -5.03
C VAL A 177 -15.36 4.49 -5.10
N LEU A 178 -15.69 5.29 -4.07
CA LEU A 178 -15.27 6.69 -3.98
C LEU A 178 -13.73 6.80 -4.01
N ALA A 179 -13.03 5.96 -3.26
CA ALA A 179 -11.57 5.90 -3.29
C ALA A 179 -11.04 5.55 -4.68
N ALA A 180 -11.68 4.62 -5.41
CA ALA A 180 -11.32 4.28 -6.78
C ALA A 180 -11.50 5.47 -7.75
N VAL A 181 -12.62 6.20 -7.64
CA VAL A 181 -12.88 7.40 -8.45
C VAL A 181 -11.85 8.49 -8.18
N LEU A 182 -11.61 8.82 -6.91
CA LEU A 182 -10.60 9.81 -6.51
C LEU A 182 -9.19 9.39 -6.96
N THR A 183 -8.95 8.10 -6.95
CA THR A 183 -7.71 7.49 -7.41
C THR A 183 -7.50 7.68 -8.91
N LEU A 184 -8.50 7.43 -9.74
CA LEU A 184 -8.45 7.69 -11.19
C LEU A 184 -8.31 9.18 -11.49
N TRP A 185 -9.07 10.02 -10.79
CA TRP A 185 -8.95 11.48 -10.93
C TRP A 185 -7.51 11.95 -10.66
N SER A 186 -6.92 11.50 -9.55
CA SER A 186 -5.54 11.86 -9.24
C SER A 186 -4.53 11.31 -10.25
N MET A 187 -4.77 10.13 -10.82
CA MET A 187 -3.92 9.54 -11.85
C MET A 187 -3.89 10.42 -13.10
N VAL A 188 -5.05 10.88 -13.56
CA VAL A 188 -5.13 11.80 -14.72
C VAL A 188 -4.37 13.09 -14.43
N ALA A 189 -4.48 13.65 -13.23
CA ALA A 189 -3.73 14.84 -12.85
C ALA A 189 -2.19 14.60 -12.87
N TYR A 190 -1.73 13.46 -12.36
CA TYR A 190 -0.30 13.10 -12.41
C TYR A 190 0.21 12.88 -13.83
N LEU A 191 -0.55 12.17 -14.67
CA LEU A 191 -0.19 11.96 -16.07
C LEU A 191 -0.11 13.29 -16.84
N ARG A 192 -1.08 14.19 -16.63
CA ARG A 192 -1.04 15.53 -17.23
C ARG A 192 0.18 16.35 -16.79
N ALA A 193 0.56 16.26 -15.51
CA ALA A 193 1.73 16.96 -14.99
C ALA A 193 3.06 16.38 -15.52
N ALA A 194 3.11 15.09 -15.80
CA ALA A 194 4.28 14.40 -16.34
C ALA A 194 4.39 14.50 -17.87
N TRP A 195 3.29 14.79 -18.57
CA TRP A 195 3.20 14.74 -20.03
C TRP A 195 4.28 15.52 -20.78
N PRO A 196 4.64 16.79 -20.40
CA PRO A 196 5.68 17.54 -21.08
C PRO A 196 7.06 16.87 -21.03
N ASP A 197 7.36 16.19 -19.90
CA ASP A 197 8.66 15.52 -19.75
C ASP A 197 8.69 14.18 -20.51
N LEU A 198 7.53 13.50 -20.62
CA LEU A 198 7.38 12.27 -21.42
C LEU A 198 7.61 12.55 -22.91
N THR A 199 7.16 13.69 -23.43
CA THR A 199 7.28 14.06 -24.85
C THR A 199 8.63 14.63 -25.18
N SER A 200 9.25 15.41 -24.30
CA SER A 200 10.55 16.05 -24.55
C SER A 200 11.74 15.08 -24.62
N GLN A 201 11.66 13.94 -23.94
CA GLN A 201 12.72 12.92 -24.02
C GLN A 201 12.60 12.03 -25.27
N GLY A 202 11.42 11.96 -25.89
CA GLY A 202 11.24 11.25 -27.17
C GLY A 202 11.86 11.96 -28.38
N GLU A 203 12.17 13.25 -28.27
CA GLU A 203 12.81 14.03 -29.35
C GLU A 203 14.35 14.04 -29.27
N SER A 204 14.91 13.55 -28.15
CA SER A 204 16.38 13.55 -27.91
C SER A 204 17.01 12.14 -28.04
N ALA A 205 16.27 11.12 -28.40
CA ALA A 205 16.73 9.76 -28.67
C ALA A 205 16.62 9.41 -30.16
#